data_c03f6d0f7982f8f58419946045ca617e
#
_entry.id   c03f6d0f7982f8f58419946045ca617e
#
_cell.length_a   1.000
_cell.length_b   1.000
_cell.length_c   1.000
_cell.angle_alpha   90.00
_cell.angle_beta   90.00
_cell.angle_gamma   90.00
#
_symmetry.space_group_name_H-M   'P 1'
#
loop_
_entity.id
_entity.type
_entity.pdbx_description
1 polymer ?
#
loop_
_entity_poly.entity_id
_entity_poly.type
_entity_poly.pdbx_seq_one_letter_code
_entity_poly.pdbx_strand_id
1 'polypeptide(L)'
;IVTYDAGSIGRCIKRYIPKVEKTPTTSAFLQQQKKLKLSAFQTLFYRFNDPFPDKTLYNLHILSVDGTGVTVPMDRINENKEYARVRTNKDCTRPAYQFHVSCIYDLINERYCDAYIEPFRTHSETLVFSVMLERKNFPQKALFIADRGYESYLLMAQIQHDGNYFLIRAREDFGQGSMIKGYPFPRDGTFDKTVTYIYTKTQ
;
A
#
# COMPACT_ATOMS: atom_id res chain seq x y z
N ILE A 1 -9.21 14.58 -12.58
CA ILE A 1 -7.94 15.33 -12.66
C ILE A 1 -7.33 15.27 -11.27
N VAL A 2 -6.55 14.24 -11.03
CA VAL A 2 -5.68 14.16 -9.86
C VAL A 2 -4.38 14.85 -10.27
N THR A 3 -4.27 16.14 -10.03
CA THR A 3 -3.02 16.85 -10.30
C THR A 3 -2.40 17.24 -8.98
N TYR A 4 -1.11 17.04 -8.87
CA TYR A 4 -0.25 17.49 -7.77
C TYR A 4 -0.10 19.03 -7.75
N ASP A 5 -0.96 19.72 -8.50
CA ASP A 5 -0.93 21.17 -8.60
C ASP A 5 -1.69 21.75 -7.40
N ALA A 6 -0.95 22.36 -6.47
CA ALA A 6 -1.50 23.08 -5.31
C ALA A 6 -2.41 24.27 -5.70
N GLY A 7 -2.78 24.35 -6.97
CA GLY A 7 -3.69 25.35 -7.51
C GLY A 7 -5.15 25.07 -7.21
N SER A 8 -5.97 26.12 -7.21
CA SER A 8 -7.42 25.99 -7.10
C SER A 8 -7.98 25.15 -8.26
N ILE A 9 -9.09 24.43 -8.02
CA ILE A 9 -9.81 23.64 -9.06
C ILE A 9 -10.04 24.48 -10.32
N GLY A 10 -10.34 25.77 -10.18
CA GLY A 10 -10.51 26.67 -11.32
C GLY A 10 -9.25 26.85 -12.18
N ARG A 11 -8.06 26.87 -11.58
CA ARG A 11 -6.78 26.88 -12.33
C ARG A 11 -6.56 25.58 -13.06
N CYS A 12 -6.81 24.45 -12.41
CA CYS A 12 -6.69 23.12 -13.02
C CYS A 12 -7.64 22.99 -14.23
N ILE A 13 -8.90 23.42 -14.11
CA ILE A 13 -9.83 23.39 -15.23
C ILE A 13 -9.30 24.21 -16.40
N LYS A 14 -8.84 25.43 -16.19
CA LYS A 14 -8.27 26.30 -17.25
C LYS A 14 -7.04 25.69 -17.89
N ARG A 15 -6.20 25.00 -17.13
CA ARG A 15 -4.96 24.40 -17.62
C ARG A 15 -5.19 23.15 -18.47
N TYR A 16 -6.10 22.27 -18.02
CA TYR A 16 -6.29 20.96 -18.65
C TYR A 16 -7.46 20.88 -19.63
N ILE A 17 -8.34 21.91 -19.66
CA ILE A 17 -9.45 22.00 -20.60
C ILE A 17 -9.38 23.34 -21.37
N PRO A 18 -8.24 23.69 -21.99
CA PRO A 18 -8.06 25.03 -22.58
C PRO A 18 -8.79 25.23 -23.90
N LYS A 19 -9.27 24.17 -24.57
CA LYS A 19 -9.77 24.20 -25.95
C LYS A 19 -11.28 24.01 -26.09
N VAL A 20 -12.04 24.16 -25.02
CA VAL A 20 -13.51 24.02 -25.10
C VAL A 20 -14.09 25.42 -25.22
N GLU A 21 -15.02 25.62 -26.18
CA GLU A 21 -15.70 26.90 -26.41
C GLU A 21 -16.32 27.50 -25.15
N LYS A 22 -16.72 26.65 -24.21
CA LYS A 22 -17.21 27.05 -22.87
C LYS A 22 -16.46 26.29 -21.78
N THR A 23 -15.48 26.93 -21.16
CA THR A 23 -14.83 26.38 -19.97
C THR A 23 -15.85 26.20 -18.85
N PRO A 24 -15.99 24.99 -18.27
CA PRO A 24 -16.96 24.79 -17.20
C PRO A 24 -16.60 25.59 -15.96
N THR A 25 -17.62 26.05 -15.24
CA THR A 25 -17.41 26.67 -13.93
C THR A 25 -16.93 25.62 -12.92
N THR A 26 -16.22 26.06 -11.87
CA THR A 26 -15.80 25.16 -10.77
C THR A 26 -16.97 24.39 -10.18
N SER A 27 -18.11 25.03 -10.00
CA SER A 27 -19.33 24.41 -9.48
C SER A 27 -19.86 23.32 -10.43
N ALA A 28 -19.96 23.60 -11.71
CA ALA A 28 -20.39 22.61 -12.70
C ALA A 28 -19.44 21.40 -12.75
N PHE A 29 -18.12 21.65 -12.70
CA PHE A 29 -17.12 20.58 -12.66
C PHE A 29 -17.31 19.69 -11.41
N LEU A 30 -17.45 20.25 -10.23
CA LEU A 30 -17.67 19.50 -8.98
C LEU A 30 -18.99 18.71 -9.00
N GLN A 31 -20.06 19.26 -9.58
CA GLN A 31 -21.31 18.52 -9.75
C GLN A 31 -21.15 17.30 -10.67
N GLN A 32 -20.41 17.43 -11.78
CA GLN A 32 -20.15 16.32 -12.67
C GLN A 32 -19.20 15.28 -12.05
N GLN A 33 -18.23 15.72 -11.26
CA GLN A 33 -17.32 14.83 -10.53
C GLN A 33 -18.07 13.85 -9.60
N LYS A 34 -19.16 14.30 -8.97
CA LYS A 34 -20.01 13.45 -8.10
C LYS A 34 -20.69 12.29 -8.87
N LYS A 35 -20.80 12.37 -10.17
CA LYS A 35 -21.37 11.32 -11.02
C LYS A 35 -20.39 10.21 -11.37
N LEU A 36 -19.08 10.42 -11.12
CA LEU A 36 -18.07 9.39 -11.37
C LEU A 36 -18.21 8.27 -10.33
N LYS A 37 -18.35 7.06 -10.83
CA LYS A 37 -18.36 5.86 -9.96
C LYS A 37 -16.95 5.58 -9.45
N LEU A 38 -16.81 5.13 -8.21
CA LEU A 38 -15.52 4.71 -7.63
C LEU A 38 -14.84 3.64 -8.49
N SER A 39 -15.61 2.71 -9.05
CA SER A 39 -15.11 1.67 -9.94
C SER A 39 -14.40 2.20 -11.20
N ALA A 40 -14.71 3.43 -11.64
CA ALA A 40 -14.01 4.04 -12.78
C ALA A 40 -12.54 4.34 -12.46
N PHE A 41 -12.25 4.80 -11.24
CA PHE A 41 -10.87 5.04 -10.79
C PHE A 41 -10.11 3.74 -10.63
N GLN A 42 -10.75 2.71 -10.08
CA GLN A 42 -10.18 1.38 -9.92
C GLN A 42 -9.86 0.75 -11.29
N THR A 43 -10.80 0.82 -12.24
CA THR A 43 -10.59 0.35 -13.61
C THR A 43 -9.45 1.10 -14.30
N LEU A 44 -9.38 2.43 -14.14
CA LEU A 44 -8.30 3.25 -14.69
C LEU A 44 -6.95 2.85 -14.10
N PHE A 45 -6.88 2.65 -12.78
CA PHE A 45 -5.66 2.25 -12.10
C PHE A 45 -5.07 0.95 -12.67
N TYR A 46 -5.89 -0.09 -12.80
CA TYR A 46 -5.39 -1.36 -13.33
C TYR A 46 -5.10 -1.30 -14.83
N ARG A 47 -5.96 -0.70 -15.65
CA ARG A 47 -5.76 -0.59 -17.09
C ARG A 47 -4.62 0.34 -17.51
N PHE A 48 -4.21 1.25 -16.63
CA PHE A 48 -3.08 2.13 -16.91
C PHE A 48 -1.79 1.35 -17.15
N ASN A 49 -1.64 0.22 -16.50
CA ASN A 49 -0.44 -0.62 -16.56
C ASN A 49 -0.42 -1.59 -17.77
N ASP A 50 -1.57 -1.89 -18.37
CA ASP A 50 -1.70 -2.91 -19.41
C ASP A 50 -0.78 -2.71 -20.64
N PRO A 51 -0.57 -1.49 -21.17
CA PRO A 51 0.22 -1.27 -22.39
C PRO A 51 1.74 -1.32 -22.18
N PHE A 52 2.23 -1.41 -20.95
CA PHE A 52 3.66 -1.36 -20.68
C PHE A 52 4.27 -2.76 -20.64
N PRO A 53 5.43 -2.97 -21.33
CA PRO A 53 6.13 -4.26 -21.30
C PRO A 53 6.65 -4.57 -19.89
N ASP A 54 6.59 -5.84 -19.52
CA ASP A 54 7.14 -6.34 -18.28
C ASP A 54 8.62 -6.62 -18.39
N LYS A 55 9.40 -6.04 -17.48
CA LYS A 55 10.81 -6.35 -17.27
C LYS A 55 10.96 -7.17 -16.00
N THR A 56 11.89 -8.10 -16.00
CA THR A 56 12.20 -8.96 -14.86
C THR A 56 13.68 -8.91 -14.52
N LEU A 57 14.03 -9.21 -13.27
CA LEU A 57 15.39 -9.43 -12.81
C LEU A 57 15.52 -10.90 -12.39
N TYR A 58 16.44 -11.65 -13.04
CA TYR A 58 16.59 -13.11 -12.85
C TYR A 58 15.28 -13.90 -13.03
N ASN A 59 14.46 -13.49 -13.99
CA ASN A 59 13.10 -14.04 -14.24
C ASN A 59 12.13 -13.87 -13.07
N LEU A 60 12.35 -12.90 -12.20
CA LEU A 60 11.46 -12.53 -11.10
C LEU A 60 10.99 -11.08 -11.25
N HIS A 61 9.76 -10.81 -10.92
CA HIS A 61 9.26 -9.47 -10.66
C HIS A 61 9.65 -9.06 -9.25
N ILE A 62 10.27 -7.91 -9.09
CA ILE A 62 10.72 -7.42 -7.79
C ILE A 62 9.69 -6.42 -7.29
N LEU A 63 8.87 -6.85 -6.33
CA LEU A 63 7.73 -6.11 -5.83
C LEU A 63 7.99 -5.64 -4.39
N SER A 64 7.85 -4.34 -4.14
CA SER A 64 7.84 -3.83 -2.77
C SER A 64 6.42 -3.71 -2.24
N VAL A 65 6.25 -3.97 -0.94
CA VAL A 65 4.98 -3.78 -0.24
C VAL A 65 5.20 -2.78 0.88
N ASP A 66 4.40 -1.73 0.88
CA ASP A 66 4.47 -0.69 1.90
C ASP A 66 3.12 0.01 2.05
N GLY A 67 2.95 0.70 3.17
CA GLY A 67 1.75 1.44 3.47
C GLY A 67 2.02 2.86 3.97
N THR A 68 1.09 3.76 3.67
CA THR A 68 1.19 5.16 4.10
C THR A 68 -0.14 5.72 4.58
N GLY A 69 -0.07 6.68 5.51
CA GLY A 69 -1.25 7.40 5.98
C GLY A 69 -1.54 8.64 5.12
N VAL A 70 -2.72 8.71 4.54
CA VAL A 70 -3.20 9.87 3.77
C VAL A 70 -4.17 10.69 4.61
N THR A 71 -3.81 11.95 4.89
CA THR A 71 -4.66 12.86 5.67
C THR A 71 -5.83 13.36 4.82
N VAL A 72 -7.02 13.35 5.42
CA VAL A 72 -8.27 13.79 4.78
C VAL A 72 -8.81 15.00 5.55
N PRO A 73 -9.37 16.04 4.87
CA PRO A 73 -9.99 17.18 5.53
C PRO A 73 -11.11 16.78 6.48
N MET A 74 -11.14 17.38 7.66
CA MET A 74 -12.08 17.07 8.75
C MET A 74 -13.55 17.32 8.40
N ASP A 75 -13.82 18.30 7.58
CA ASP A 75 -15.16 18.79 7.22
C ASP A 75 -16.01 17.78 6.43
N ARG A 76 -15.38 16.73 5.92
CA ARG A 76 -16.04 15.72 5.09
C ARG A 76 -16.27 14.36 5.76
N ILE A 77 -15.79 14.19 7.00
CA ILE A 77 -15.81 12.88 7.69
C ILE A 77 -16.44 13.00 9.08
N ASN A 78 -17.36 13.92 9.27
CA ASN A 78 -17.92 14.23 10.59
C ASN A 78 -18.63 13.07 11.31
N GLU A 79 -18.83 11.93 10.67
CA GLU A 79 -19.67 10.87 11.24
C GLU A 79 -18.92 9.55 11.51
N ASN A 80 -17.70 9.36 11.00
CA ASN A 80 -17.05 8.05 11.09
C ASN A 80 -15.74 8.09 11.90
N LYS A 81 -15.83 7.71 13.18
CA LYS A 81 -14.71 7.65 14.12
C LYS A 81 -13.59 6.67 13.69
N GLU A 82 -13.85 5.78 12.75
CA GLU A 82 -12.89 4.81 12.24
C GLU A 82 -11.72 5.46 11.49
N TYR A 83 -11.96 6.63 10.88
CA TYR A 83 -10.95 7.42 10.17
C TYR A 83 -10.15 8.36 11.09
N ALA A 84 -10.55 8.46 12.36
CA ALA A 84 -9.88 9.36 13.29
C ALA A 84 -8.60 8.72 13.84
N ARG A 85 -7.46 9.32 13.56
CA ARG A 85 -6.23 9.06 14.28
C ARG A 85 -6.06 10.11 15.37
N VAL A 86 -6.01 9.69 16.63
CA VAL A 86 -5.55 10.56 17.70
C VAL A 86 -4.02 10.54 17.67
N ARG A 87 -3.38 11.62 17.21
CA ARG A 87 -1.94 11.78 17.36
C ARG A 87 -1.63 11.98 18.84
N THR A 88 -0.85 11.10 19.41
CA THR A 88 -0.41 11.14 20.82
C THR A 88 0.89 11.93 21.03
N ASN A 89 1.36 12.70 20.06
CA ASN A 89 2.52 13.56 20.26
C ASN A 89 2.12 14.77 21.14
N LYS A 90 2.93 15.06 22.16
CA LYS A 90 2.72 16.14 23.13
C LYS A 90 2.41 17.51 22.51
N ASP A 91 2.81 17.74 21.26
CA ASP A 91 2.66 19.02 20.55
C ASP A 91 1.46 19.08 19.61
N CYS A 92 0.68 18.02 19.45
CA CYS A 92 -0.44 18.00 18.49
C CYS A 92 -1.75 17.58 19.17
N THR A 93 -2.55 18.58 19.56
CA THR A 93 -3.83 18.39 20.27
C THR A 93 -5.02 18.16 19.33
N ARG A 94 -4.83 18.20 18.00
CA ARG A 94 -5.93 18.03 17.03
C ARG A 94 -5.94 16.64 16.45
N PRO A 95 -7.06 15.91 16.47
CA PRO A 95 -7.21 14.64 15.78
C PRO A 95 -7.01 14.83 14.27
N ALA A 96 -6.21 13.97 13.64
CA ALA A 96 -6.10 13.92 12.19
C ALA A 96 -6.93 12.75 11.68
N TYR A 97 -7.73 12.98 10.64
CA TYR A 97 -8.44 11.93 9.92
C TYR A 97 -7.55 11.39 8.82
N GLN A 98 -7.35 10.07 8.79
CA GLN A 98 -6.45 9.44 7.84
C GLN A 98 -7.05 8.15 7.29
N PHE A 99 -6.80 7.93 6.00
CA PHE A 99 -6.83 6.61 5.40
C PHE A 99 -5.44 5.99 5.48
N HIS A 100 -5.40 4.68 5.59
CA HIS A 100 -4.21 3.89 5.33
C HIS A 100 -4.29 3.37 3.89
N VAL A 101 -3.23 3.58 3.12
CA VAL A 101 -3.11 3.12 1.74
C VAL A 101 -1.95 2.16 1.68
N SER A 102 -2.23 0.88 1.48
CA SER A 102 -1.21 -0.15 1.23
C SER A 102 -1.08 -0.39 -0.25
N CYS A 103 0.14 -0.54 -0.75
CA CYS A 103 0.42 -0.71 -2.16
C CYS A 103 1.40 -1.86 -2.42
N ILE A 104 1.23 -2.51 -3.58
CA ILE A 104 2.26 -3.36 -4.20
C ILE A 104 2.85 -2.56 -5.36
N TYR A 105 4.17 -2.34 -5.32
CA TYR A 105 4.90 -1.55 -6.31
C TYR A 105 5.99 -2.39 -6.98
N ASP A 106 5.98 -2.42 -8.30
CA ASP A 106 7.01 -3.08 -9.11
C ASP A 106 8.23 -2.16 -9.24
N LEU A 107 9.34 -2.56 -8.62
CA LEU A 107 10.57 -1.78 -8.56
C LEU A 107 11.32 -1.70 -9.90
N ILE A 108 11.15 -2.70 -10.77
CA ILE A 108 11.84 -2.76 -12.07
C ILE A 108 11.05 -2.01 -13.13
N ASN A 109 9.72 -2.09 -13.06
CA ASN A 109 8.83 -1.46 -14.03
C ASN A 109 8.31 -0.09 -13.55
N GLU A 110 8.67 0.33 -12.33
CA GLU A 110 8.34 1.62 -11.73
C GLU A 110 6.83 1.92 -11.73
N ARG A 111 6.01 0.94 -11.37
CA ARG A 111 4.55 1.07 -11.40
C ARG A 111 3.87 0.38 -10.20
N TYR A 112 2.69 0.87 -9.84
CA TYR A 112 1.85 0.22 -8.84
C TYR A 112 1.05 -0.93 -9.45
N CYS A 113 1.14 -2.12 -8.87
CA CYS A 113 0.39 -3.29 -9.30
C CYS A 113 -0.97 -3.38 -8.61
N ASP A 114 -1.01 -3.16 -7.30
CA ASP A 114 -2.25 -3.16 -6.52
C ASP A 114 -2.22 -2.08 -5.45
N ALA A 115 -3.40 -1.66 -5.02
CA ALA A 115 -3.59 -0.73 -3.91
C ALA A 115 -4.82 -1.11 -3.09
N TYR A 116 -4.72 -0.97 -1.76
CA TYR A 116 -5.81 -1.16 -0.82
C TYR A 116 -5.94 0.06 0.08
N ILE A 117 -7.16 0.57 0.22
CA ILE A 117 -7.45 1.76 1.02
C ILE A 117 -8.41 1.35 2.13
N GLU A 118 -8.04 1.63 3.37
CA GLU A 118 -8.86 1.35 4.55
C GLU A 118 -8.80 2.48 5.57
N PRO A 119 -9.72 2.51 6.55
CA PRO A 119 -9.63 3.45 7.66
C PRO A 119 -8.34 3.23 8.46
N PHE A 120 -7.62 4.31 8.76
CA PHE A 120 -6.33 4.20 9.46
C PHE A 120 -6.43 3.53 10.83
N ARG A 121 -7.54 3.68 11.53
CA ARG A 121 -7.69 3.17 12.91
C ARG A 121 -7.79 1.64 12.98
N THR A 122 -8.34 1.02 11.96
CA THR A 122 -8.60 -0.43 11.90
C THR A 122 -7.61 -1.16 11.01
N HIS A 123 -6.60 -0.46 10.49
CA HIS A 123 -5.65 -1.06 9.55
C HIS A 123 -4.81 -2.16 10.16
N SER A 124 -4.51 -3.15 9.34
CA SER A 124 -3.54 -4.21 9.63
C SER A 124 -2.74 -4.50 8.36
N GLU A 125 -1.48 -4.09 8.34
CA GLU A 125 -0.59 -4.25 7.19
C GLU A 125 -0.51 -5.70 6.71
N THR A 126 -0.38 -6.65 7.64
CA THR A 126 -0.29 -8.08 7.30
C THR A 126 -1.59 -8.63 6.74
N LEU A 127 -2.75 -8.24 7.31
CA LEU A 127 -4.06 -8.68 6.82
C LEU A 127 -4.35 -8.11 5.44
N VAL A 128 -4.07 -6.82 5.24
CA VAL A 128 -4.27 -6.17 3.93
C VAL A 128 -3.38 -6.79 2.87
N PHE A 129 -2.12 -7.05 3.19
CA PHE A 129 -1.24 -7.72 2.22
C PHE A 129 -1.72 -9.14 1.89
N SER A 130 -2.22 -9.91 2.87
CA SER A 130 -2.86 -11.20 2.62
C SER A 130 -4.04 -11.09 1.64
N VAL A 131 -4.91 -10.09 1.81
CA VAL A 131 -6.02 -9.82 0.88
C VAL A 131 -5.52 -9.44 -0.52
N MET A 132 -4.44 -8.66 -0.61
CA MET A 132 -3.85 -8.29 -1.91
C MET A 132 -3.23 -9.51 -2.61
N LEU A 133 -2.61 -10.43 -1.86
CA LEU A 133 -2.12 -11.71 -2.39
C LEU A 133 -3.27 -12.57 -2.97
N GLU A 134 -4.42 -12.61 -2.28
CA GLU A 134 -5.61 -13.33 -2.77
C GLU A 134 -6.19 -12.72 -4.05
N ARG A 135 -6.12 -11.40 -4.21
CA ARG A 135 -6.57 -10.70 -5.44
C ARG A 135 -5.72 -11.04 -6.65
N LYS A 136 -4.46 -11.36 -6.47
CA LYS A 136 -3.48 -11.68 -7.53
C LYS A 136 -3.35 -10.60 -8.62
N ASN A 137 -3.52 -9.33 -8.26
CA ASN A 137 -3.37 -8.18 -9.16
C ASN A 137 -1.90 -7.78 -9.35
N PHE A 138 -1.03 -8.76 -9.45
CA PHE A 138 0.41 -8.59 -9.68
C PHE A 138 0.94 -9.72 -10.57
N PRO A 139 2.09 -9.50 -11.24
CA PRO A 139 2.67 -10.52 -12.10
C PRO A 139 3.15 -11.73 -11.29
N GLN A 140 3.00 -12.92 -11.85
CA GLN A 140 3.47 -14.18 -11.25
C GLN A 140 4.99 -14.27 -11.18
N LYS A 141 5.51 -15.16 -10.33
CA LYS A 141 6.96 -15.30 -10.05
C LYS A 141 7.55 -14.01 -9.48
N ALA A 142 6.95 -13.54 -8.42
CA ALA A 142 7.36 -12.33 -7.73
C ALA A 142 8.29 -12.64 -6.53
N LEU A 143 9.24 -11.74 -6.29
CA LEU A 143 9.94 -11.59 -5.03
C LEU A 143 9.36 -10.36 -4.31
N PHE A 144 8.63 -10.59 -3.22
CA PHE A 144 8.08 -9.52 -2.39
C PHE A 144 9.12 -9.03 -1.39
N ILE A 145 9.39 -7.72 -1.39
CA ILE A 145 10.26 -7.05 -0.43
C ILE A 145 9.38 -6.25 0.53
N ALA A 146 9.49 -6.52 1.82
CA ALA A 146 8.70 -5.83 2.84
C ALA A 146 9.52 -5.57 4.10
N ASP A 147 9.08 -4.61 4.89
CA ASP A 147 9.73 -4.25 6.13
C ASP A 147 9.34 -5.19 7.29
N ARG A 148 9.87 -4.93 8.50
CA ARG A 148 9.59 -5.71 9.71
C ARG A 148 8.14 -5.68 10.19
N GLY A 149 7.31 -4.76 9.70
CA GLY A 149 5.87 -4.71 9.97
C GLY A 149 5.11 -5.90 9.38
N TYR A 150 5.67 -6.48 8.32
CA TYR A 150 5.10 -7.62 7.60
C TYR A 150 5.62 -8.99 8.10
N GLU A 151 6.35 -9.04 9.20
CA GLU A 151 6.88 -10.26 9.79
C GLU A 151 5.73 -11.16 10.31
N SER A 152 5.30 -12.09 9.45
CA SER A 152 4.19 -13.02 9.71
C SER A 152 4.42 -14.35 9.00
N TYR A 153 4.40 -15.42 9.75
CA TYR A 153 4.55 -16.77 9.22
C TYR A 153 3.43 -17.16 8.26
N LEU A 154 2.19 -16.79 8.61
CA LEU A 154 1.04 -17.08 7.76
C LEU A 154 1.22 -16.40 6.38
N LEU A 155 1.65 -15.14 6.38
CA LEU A 155 1.91 -14.39 5.17
C LEU A 155 3.01 -15.02 4.33
N MET A 156 4.12 -15.41 4.94
CA MET A 156 5.23 -16.09 4.26
C MET A 156 4.78 -17.42 3.66
N ALA A 157 4.00 -18.20 4.40
CA ALA A 157 3.44 -19.45 3.90
C ALA A 157 2.50 -19.24 2.71
N GLN A 158 1.68 -18.19 2.74
CA GLN A 158 0.78 -17.82 1.64
C GLN A 158 1.57 -17.43 0.38
N ILE A 159 2.62 -16.61 0.52
CA ILE A 159 3.49 -16.22 -0.58
C ILE A 159 4.14 -17.44 -1.23
N GLN A 160 4.71 -18.35 -0.42
CA GLN A 160 5.36 -19.57 -0.91
C GLN A 160 4.36 -20.55 -1.54
N HIS A 161 3.18 -20.71 -0.96
CA HIS A 161 2.12 -21.57 -1.50
C HIS A 161 1.73 -21.14 -2.92
N ASP A 162 1.72 -19.85 -3.19
CA ASP A 162 1.42 -19.30 -4.51
C ASP A 162 2.63 -19.29 -5.47
N GLY A 163 3.74 -19.92 -5.10
CA GLY A 163 4.95 -20.05 -5.93
C GLY A 163 5.77 -18.76 -6.04
N ASN A 164 5.59 -17.84 -5.11
CA ASN A 164 6.35 -16.60 -5.01
C ASN A 164 7.42 -16.67 -3.92
N TYR A 165 8.24 -15.63 -3.84
CA TYR A 165 9.35 -15.48 -2.90
C TYR A 165 9.15 -14.24 -2.05
N PHE A 166 9.82 -14.19 -0.90
CA PHE A 166 9.81 -13.02 -0.04
C PHE A 166 11.21 -12.68 0.50
N LEU A 167 11.43 -11.40 0.73
CA LEU A 167 12.56 -10.84 1.45
C LEU A 167 11.99 -9.86 2.48
N ILE A 168 11.85 -10.29 3.72
CA ILE A 168 11.26 -9.51 4.80
C ILE A 168 12.34 -9.20 5.83
N ARG A 169 12.49 -7.93 6.18
CA ARG A 169 13.38 -7.50 7.25
C ARG A 169 12.86 -8.03 8.59
N ALA A 170 13.68 -8.78 9.32
CA ALA A 170 13.33 -9.22 10.65
C ALA A 170 13.57 -8.11 11.70
N ARG A 171 12.87 -8.19 12.83
CA ARG A 171 13.09 -7.30 13.96
C ARG A 171 14.43 -7.60 14.60
N GLU A 172 15.19 -6.55 14.90
CA GLU A 172 16.54 -6.66 15.47
C GLU A 172 16.54 -7.10 16.94
N ASP A 173 15.46 -6.79 17.66
CA ASP A 173 15.32 -7.20 19.04
C ASP A 173 14.88 -8.67 19.09
N PHE A 174 15.70 -9.52 19.67
CA PHE A 174 15.34 -10.91 20.01
C PHE A 174 14.20 -10.97 21.05
N GLY A 175 13.40 -9.90 21.16
CA GLY A 175 12.29 -9.72 22.08
C GLY A 175 11.07 -10.58 21.78
N GLN A 176 10.03 -10.42 22.57
CA GLN A 176 8.75 -11.09 22.31
C GLN A 176 8.17 -10.61 20.96
N GLY A 177 7.84 -11.56 20.08
CA GLY A 177 7.25 -11.27 18.76
C GLY A 177 8.21 -11.21 17.59
N SER A 178 9.53 -11.33 17.80
CA SER A 178 10.46 -11.52 16.69
C SER A 178 10.46 -12.97 16.20
N MET A 179 10.39 -13.17 14.90
CA MET A 179 10.43 -14.51 14.27
C MET A 179 11.80 -15.17 14.43
N ILE A 180 12.85 -14.40 14.64
CA ILE A 180 14.21 -14.93 14.85
C ILE A 180 14.52 -15.26 16.31
N LYS A 181 13.55 -15.03 17.21
CA LYS A 181 13.70 -15.36 18.63
C LYS A 181 13.94 -16.86 18.83
N GLY A 182 14.96 -17.19 19.61
CA GLY A 182 15.30 -18.59 19.93
C GLY A 182 16.23 -19.26 18.93
N TYR A 183 16.60 -18.58 17.84
CA TYR A 183 17.60 -19.11 16.93
C TYR A 183 19.01 -18.77 17.38
N PRO A 184 19.96 -19.67 17.14
CA PRO A 184 21.36 -19.49 17.49
C PRO A 184 22.07 -18.60 16.46
N PHE A 185 21.56 -17.39 16.25
CA PHE A 185 22.22 -16.39 15.43
C PHE A 185 23.34 -15.70 16.23
N PRO A 186 24.45 -15.36 15.58
CA PRO A 186 25.46 -14.49 16.16
C PRO A 186 24.83 -13.16 16.57
N ARG A 187 25.19 -12.64 17.75
CA ARG A 187 24.71 -11.34 18.20
C ARG A 187 25.45 -10.17 17.56
N ASP A 188 26.67 -10.43 17.12
CA ASP A 188 27.56 -9.43 16.55
C ASP A 188 28.08 -9.88 15.18
N GLY A 189 28.34 -8.92 14.30
CA GLY A 189 28.91 -9.15 12.97
C GLY A 189 27.89 -9.46 11.89
N THR A 190 28.41 -9.61 10.68
CA THR A 190 27.61 -10.01 9.50
C THR A 190 27.68 -11.52 9.32
N PHE A 191 26.55 -12.15 9.10
CA PHE A 191 26.46 -13.58 8.86
C PHE A 191 25.40 -13.91 7.81
N ASP A 192 25.59 -15.08 7.17
CA ASP A 192 24.60 -15.71 6.30
C ASP A 192 24.36 -17.13 6.84
N LYS A 193 23.13 -17.45 7.20
CA LYS A 193 22.76 -18.72 7.82
C LYS A 193 21.40 -19.20 7.36
N THR A 194 21.36 -20.41 6.79
CA THR A 194 20.11 -21.07 6.47
C THR A 194 19.55 -21.78 7.70
N VAL A 195 18.28 -21.57 7.98
CA VAL A 195 17.55 -22.19 9.08
C VAL A 195 16.26 -22.78 8.53
N THR A 196 15.99 -24.04 8.89
CA THR A 196 14.75 -24.71 8.52
C THR A 196 13.77 -24.69 9.69
N TYR A 197 12.54 -24.24 9.43
CA TYR A 197 11.44 -24.22 10.40
C TYR A 197 10.39 -25.26 10.06
N ILE A 198 9.89 -25.90 11.10
CA ILE A 198 8.67 -26.71 10.99
C ILE A 198 7.61 -26.01 11.84
N TYR A 199 6.54 -25.56 11.20
CA TYR A 199 5.37 -25.03 11.90
C TYR A 199 4.48 -26.17 12.35
N THR A 200 4.26 -26.24 13.66
CA THR A 200 3.15 -27.00 14.22
C THR A 200 2.11 -26.02 14.76
N LYS A 201 0.88 -26.14 14.29
CA LYS A 201 -0.25 -25.45 14.89
C LYS A 201 -0.47 -26.10 16.25
N THR A 202 -0.01 -25.49 17.33
CA THR A 202 -0.47 -25.86 18.68
C THR A 202 -1.94 -25.52 18.76
N GLN A 203 -2.75 -26.54 19.00
CA GLN A 203 -4.17 -26.40 19.31
C GLN A 203 -4.35 -25.72 20.66
#